data_28e0d054a4271d0b8f4bf8a57b82d468
#
_entry.id   28e0d054a4271d0b8f4bf8a57b82d468
#
_cell.length_a   1.000
_cell.length_b   1.000
_cell.length_c   1.000
_cell.angle_alpha   90.00
_cell.angle_beta   90.00
_cell.angle_gamma   90.00
#
_symmetry.space_group_name_H-M   'P 1'
#
loop_
_entity.id
_entity.type
_entity.pdbx_description
1 polymer ?
#
loop_
_entity_poly.entity_id
_entity_poly.type
_entity_poly.pdbx_seq_one_letter_code
_entity_poly.pdbx_strand_id
1 'polypeptide(L)'
;IVAMACHEPEESCFCKVFGIDCAEPAADVATWMVDGELYWKALTDKGEALTKAVESLLTEADGTDAEKLETEKTAIRAIVEKLPYSDLSLEGWNGDALTEKFNSPVWEELYKPCLACGTCTFVCPTCQCYDIKDYDTGHGVQRYRCWDSCMYSDFTMMAHGNNRTSQMQRFRQRFMHKLVYYPANNNGMYSCVGCGRCVEKCPASLNIVKVIKAFEKQGGDK
;
A
#
# COMPACT_ATOMS: atom_id res chain seq x y z
N ILE A 1 9.41 -11.85 -11.26
CA ILE A 1 9.54 -10.78 -10.23
C ILE A 1 10.65 -11.17 -9.30
N VAL A 2 11.65 -10.28 -9.10
CA VAL A 2 12.65 -10.38 -8.04
C VAL A 2 12.28 -9.36 -6.98
N ALA A 3 12.05 -9.79 -5.75
CA ALA A 3 11.68 -8.92 -4.65
C ALA A 3 12.71 -8.98 -3.52
N MET A 4 13.13 -7.81 -3.06
CA MET A 4 14.00 -7.68 -1.90
C MET A 4 13.16 -7.63 -0.64
N ALA A 5 13.50 -8.43 0.36
CA ALA A 5 12.96 -8.35 1.70
C ALA A 5 13.29 -6.99 2.34
N CYS A 6 12.48 -6.59 3.29
CA CYS A 6 12.77 -5.39 4.07
C CYS A 6 14.04 -5.61 4.87
N HIS A 7 14.95 -4.65 4.81
CA HIS A 7 16.19 -4.66 5.58
C HIS A 7 16.15 -3.59 6.68
N GLU A 8 15.55 -2.44 6.39
CA GLU A 8 15.47 -1.31 7.32
C GLU A 8 14.05 -0.71 7.28
N PRO A 9 13.17 -1.13 8.21
CA PRO A 9 11.82 -0.58 8.28
C PRO A 9 11.82 0.86 8.77
N GLU A 10 11.05 1.72 8.09
CA GLU A 10 10.81 3.08 8.52
C GLU A 10 9.81 3.12 9.71
N GLU A 11 9.93 4.13 10.59
CA GLU A 11 9.01 4.31 11.73
C GLU A 11 7.54 4.43 11.33
N SER A 12 7.28 4.91 10.12
CA SER A 12 5.94 5.07 9.58
C SER A 12 5.33 3.79 9.01
N CYS A 13 6.09 2.68 8.92
CA CYS A 13 5.62 1.41 8.39
C CYS A 13 4.64 0.71 9.33
N PHE A 14 3.67 0.00 8.75
CA PHE A 14 2.68 -0.83 9.46
C PHE A 14 2.18 -1.98 8.57
N CYS A 15 3.07 -2.58 7.79
CA CYS A 15 2.75 -3.65 6.84
C CYS A 15 2.16 -4.90 7.53
N LYS A 16 2.59 -5.20 8.75
CA LYS A 16 2.07 -6.28 9.56
C LYS A 16 0.54 -6.21 9.74
N VAL A 17 -0.02 -5.01 9.90
CA VAL A 17 -1.47 -4.79 10.05
C VAL A 17 -2.28 -5.35 8.88
N PHE A 18 -1.68 -5.41 7.69
CA PHE A 18 -2.28 -5.98 6.48
C PHE A 18 -1.86 -7.43 6.21
N GLY A 19 -1.29 -8.11 7.21
CA GLY A 19 -0.86 -9.50 7.09
C GLY A 19 0.36 -9.71 6.19
N ILE A 20 1.16 -8.68 5.96
CA ILE A 20 2.36 -8.75 5.14
C ILE A 20 3.58 -9.05 6.01
N ASP A 21 4.24 -10.18 5.76
CA ASP A 21 5.56 -10.48 6.31
C ASP A 21 6.63 -9.81 5.45
N CYS A 22 7.21 -8.73 5.98
CA CYS A 22 8.23 -7.96 5.27
C CYS A 22 9.58 -8.71 5.15
N ALA A 23 9.78 -9.77 5.91
CA ALA A 23 10.98 -10.62 5.85
C ALA A 23 10.84 -11.76 4.83
N GLU A 24 9.63 -12.05 4.32
CA GLU A 24 9.36 -13.11 3.34
C GLU A 24 8.58 -12.53 2.13
N PRO A 25 9.25 -11.90 1.18
CA PRO A 25 8.56 -11.30 0.04
C PRO A 25 7.98 -12.38 -0.89
N ALA A 26 6.72 -12.21 -1.28
CA ALA A 26 6.07 -13.05 -2.28
C ALA A 26 6.51 -12.63 -3.69
N ALA A 27 7.31 -13.45 -4.36
CA ALA A 27 7.89 -13.17 -5.67
C ALA A 27 8.26 -14.48 -6.41
N ASP A 28 8.83 -14.39 -7.61
CA ASP A 28 9.48 -15.53 -8.26
C ASP A 28 10.83 -15.84 -7.62
N VAL A 29 11.54 -14.77 -7.23
CA VAL A 29 12.78 -14.83 -6.47
C VAL A 29 12.71 -13.88 -5.30
N ALA A 30 13.00 -14.35 -4.09
CA ALA A 30 13.21 -13.53 -2.91
C ALA A 30 14.69 -13.26 -2.69
N THR A 31 15.03 -12.05 -2.26
CA THR A 31 16.40 -11.64 -1.93
C THR A 31 16.46 -10.95 -0.58
N TRP A 32 17.57 -11.10 0.12
CA TRP A 32 17.84 -10.48 1.42
C TRP A 32 19.23 -9.90 1.44
N MET A 33 19.42 -8.78 2.12
CA MET A 33 20.73 -8.26 2.46
C MET A 33 21.12 -8.76 3.85
N VAL A 34 22.21 -9.51 3.94
CA VAL A 34 22.72 -10.07 5.19
C VAL A 34 24.23 -9.82 5.25
N ASP A 35 24.71 -9.09 6.25
CA ASP A 35 26.13 -8.75 6.43
C ASP A 35 26.80 -8.12 5.18
N GLY A 36 26.03 -7.38 4.37
CA GLY A 36 26.51 -6.74 3.14
C GLY A 36 26.53 -7.64 1.90
N GLU A 37 26.07 -8.88 2.02
CA GLU A 37 25.92 -9.85 0.95
C GLU A 37 24.46 -10.00 0.54
N LEU A 38 24.20 -10.28 -0.75
CA LEU A 38 22.86 -10.49 -1.28
C LEU A 38 22.55 -11.99 -1.31
N TYR A 39 21.65 -12.41 -0.44
CA TYR A 39 21.11 -13.76 -0.44
C TYR A 39 20.01 -13.88 -1.47
N TRP A 40 19.92 -15.01 -2.17
CA TRP A 40 19.04 -15.26 -3.28
C TRP A 40 18.33 -16.59 -3.13
N LYS A 41 17.00 -16.63 -3.30
CA LYS A 41 16.22 -17.87 -3.26
C LYS A 41 15.13 -17.86 -4.33
N ALA A 42 15.15 -18.82 -5.22
CA ALA A 42 14.04 -19.08 -6.13
C ALA A 42 12.84 -19.64 -5.37
N LEU A 43 11.64 -19.15 -5.69
CA LEU A 43 10.39 -19.57 -5.08
C LEU A 43 9.39 -20.18 -6.09
N THR A 44 9.63 -20.01 -7.39
CA THR A 44 8.80 -20.53 -8.46
C THR A 44 9.67 -21.09 -9.60
N ASP A 45 9.09 -21.85 -10.53
CA ASP A 45 9.79 -22.34 -11.72
C ASP A 45 10.41 -21.18 -12.55
N LYS A 46 9.75 -20.03 -12.59
CA LYS A 46 10.32 -18.82 -13.24
C LYS A 46 11.53 -18.29 -12.50
N GLY A 47 11.49 -18.36 -11.17
CA GLY A 47 12.62 -17.99 -10.31
C GLY A 47 13.80 -18.94 -10.51
N GLU A 48 13.54 -20.24 -10.63
CA GLU A 48 14.59 -21.25 -10.91
C GLU A 48 15.21 -21.04 -12.29
N ALA A 49 14.39 -20.78 -13.30
CA ALA A 49 14.88 -20.48 -14.65
C ALA A 49 15.77 -19.22 -14.68
N LEU A 50 15.39 -18.18 -13.94
CA LEU A 50 16.20 -16.96 -13.77
C LEU A 50 17.51 -17.29 -13.02
N THR A 51 17.44 -18.03 -11.91
CA THR A 51 18.60 -18.43 -11.11
C THR A 51 19.63 -19.16 -11.96
N LYS A 52 19.17 -20.10 -12.78
CA LYS A 52 20.04 -20.81 -13.73
C LYS A 52 20.69 -19.88 -14.77
N ALA A 53 19.96 -18.84 -15.21
CA ALA A 53 20.50 -17.88 -16.17
C ALA A 53 21.59 -16.98 -15.58
N VAL A 54 21.62 -16.79 -14.25
CA VAL A 54 22.61 -15.97 -13.53
C VAL A 54 23.54 -16.80 -12.63
N GLU A 55 23.53 -18.12 -12.77
CA GLU A 55 24.28 -19.06 -11.93
C GLU A 55 25.76 -18.71 -11.79
N SER A 56 26.38 -18.19 -12.87
CA SER A 56 27.77 -17.76 -12.84
C SER A 56 28.08 -16.58 -11.91
N LEU A 57 27.05 -15.86 -11.44
CA LEU A 57 27.14 -14.75 -10.51
C LEU A 57 26.82 -15.14 -9.06
N LEU A 58 26.39 -16.38 -8.84
CA LEU A 58 25.94 -16.88 -7.54
C LEU A 58 26.98 -17.85 -6.96
N THR A 59 27.04 -17.87 -5.65
CA THR A 59 27.79 -18.87 -4.88
C THR A 59 26.77 -19.70 -4.09
N GLU A 60 27.01 -21.00 -4.00
CA GLU A 60 26.16 -21.89 -3.21
C GLU A 60 26.23 -21.55 -1.73
N ALA A 61 25.10 -21.36 -1.08
CA ALA A 61 25.00 -21.05 0.33
C ALA A 61 25.17 -22.31 1.19
N ASP A 62 25.80 -22.17 2.35
CA ASP A 62 25.97 -23.25 3.30
C ASP A 62 24.99 -23.17 4.49
N GLY A 63 25.19 -24.08 5.48
CA GLY A 63 24.34 -24.10 6.69
C GLY A 63 24.47 -22.85 7.55
N THR A 64 25.66 -22.24 7.59
CA THR A 64 25.92 -21.00 8.35
C THR A 64 25.20 -19.83 7.72
N ASP A 65 25.13 -19.78 6.41
CA ASP A 65 24.39 -18.74 5.67
C ASP A 65 22.88 -18.84 5.93
N ALA A 66 22.35 -20.06 6.00
CA ALA A 66 20.94 -20.27 6.34
C ALA A 66 20.61 -19.78 7.77
N GLU A 67 21.50 -20.01 8.74
CA GLU A 67 21.34 -19.53 10.12
C GLU A 67 21.39 -18.00 10.20
N LYS A 68 22.33 -17.36 9.49
CA LYS A 68 22.42 -15.90 9.40
C LYS A 68 21.14 -15.30 8.83
N LEU A 69 20.61 -15.87 7.74
CA LEU A 69 19.39 -15.42 7.10
C LEU A 69 18.19 -15.49 8.07
N GLU A 70 18.00 -16.58 8.79
CA GLU A 70 16.91 -16.71 9.75
C GLU A 70 17.07 -15.77 10.94
N THR A 71 18.29 -15.48 11.35
CA THR A 71 18.59 -14.48 12.38
C THR A 71 18.17 -13.09 11.92
N GLU A 72 18.54 -12.69 10.69
CA GLU A 72 18.16 -11.40 10.11
C GLU A 72 16.63 -11.26 9.98
N LYS A 73 15.94 -12.27 9.43
CA LYS A 73 14.48 -12.27 9.33
C LYS A 73 13.81 -12.09 10.68
N THR A 74 14.32 -12.75 11.71
CA THR A 74 13.80 -12.64 13.08
C THR A 74 14.03 -11.24 13.64
N ALA A 75 15.20 -10.65 13.41
CA ALA A 75 15.52 -9.29 13.84
C ALA A 75 14.58 -8.25 13.19
N ILE A 76 14.36 -8.33 11.88
CA ILE A 76 13.46 -7.44 11.15
C ILE A 76 12.02 -7.57 11.64
N ARG A 77 11.52 -8.79 11.84
CA ARG A 77 10.16 -9.00 12.41
C ARG A 77 10.05 -8.37 13.80
N ALA A 78 11.05 -8.52 14.65
CA ALA A 78 11.08 -7.93 15.99
C ALA A 78 11.09 -6.39 15.98
N ILE A 79 11.69 -5.76 14.97
CA ILE A 79 11.63 -4.31 14.75
C ILE A 79 10.22 -3.91 14.36
N VAL A 80 9.63 -4.57 13.36
CA VAL A 80 8.28 -4.25 12.85
C VAL A 80 7.21 -4.40 13.92
N GLU A 81 7.33 -5.36 14.83
CA GLU A 81 6.44 -5.54 15.98
C GLU A 81 6.39 -4.32 16.91
N LYS A 82 7.47 -3.57 17.00
CA LYS A 82 7.62 -2.41 17.91
C LYS A 82 7.32 -1.07 17.24
N LEU A 83 7.02 -1.05 15.95
CA LEU A 83 6.71 0.20 15.24
C LEU A 83 5.44 0.86 15.77
N PRO A 84 5.33 2.20 15.70
CA PRO A 84 4.25 2.98 16.35
C PRO A 84 2.81 2.61 15.93
N TYR A 85 2.64 1.91 14.80
CA TYR A 85 1.34 1.57 14.23
C TYR A 85 1.16 0.06 14.05
N SER A 86 2.00 -0.77 14.66
CA SER A 86 1.97 -2.24 14.53
C SER A 86 0.74 -2.89 15.16
N ASP A 87 0.10 -2.20 16.11
CA ASP A 87 -1.10 -2.61 16.87
C ASP A 87 -2.41 -2.07 16.30
N LEU A 88 -2.36 -1.35 15.17
CA LEU A 88 -3.55 -0.77 14.54
C LEU A 88 -4.55 -1.87 14.16
N SER A 89 -5.80 -1.75 14.60
CA SER A 89 -6.85 -2.72 14.31
C SER A 89 -7.58 -2.42 13.00
N LEU A 90 -7.78 -3.44 12.19
CA LEU A 90 -8.66 -3.41 11.02
C LEU A 90 -10.05 -4.03 11.30
N GLU A 91 -10.39 -4.23 12.56
CA GLU A 91 -11.71 -4.74 12.93
C GLU A 91 -12.83 -3.86 12.37
N GLY A 92 -13.81 -4.50 11.75
CA GLY A 92 -14.91 -3.80 11.08
C GLY A 92 -14.53 -3.10 9.77
N TRP A 93 -13.28 -3.24 9.28
CA TRP A 93 -12.89 -2.81 7.96
C TRP A 93 -12.80 -4.02 7.01
N ASN A 94 -13.86 -4.27 6.26
CA ASN A 94 -13.95 -5.36 5.29
C ASN A 94 -15.00 -5.05 4.22
N GLY A 95 -15.23 -5.96 3.28
CA GLY A 95 -16.21 -5.80 2.21
C GLY A 95 -17.66 -5.63 2.69
N ASP A 96 -18.02 -6.21 3.82
CA ASP A 96 -19.38 -6.18 4.37
C ASP A 96 -19.70 -4.86 5.08
N ALA A 97 -18.67 -4.10 5.47
CA ALA A 97 -18.80 -2.83 6.18
C ALA A 97 -19.25 -1.65 5.31
N LEU A 98 -19.65 -1.89 4.06
CA LEU A 98 -19.95 -0.84 3.08
C LEU A 98 -20.94 0.21 3.59
N THR A 99 -22.12 -0.20 4.02
CA THR A 99 -23.18 0.74 4.40
C THR A 99 -22.85 1.48 5.69
N GLU A 100 -22.33 0.79 6.69
CA GLU A 100 -21.94 1.37 7.97
C GLU A 100 -20.84 2.41 7.80
N LYS A 101 -19.72 2.02 7.20
CA LYS A 101 -18.56 2.92 7.04
C LYS A 101 -18.86 4.07 6.09
N PHE A 102 -19.61 3.83 5.01
CA PHE A 102 -19.93 4.89 4.03
C PHE A 102 -20.81 5.99 4.64
N ASN A 103 -21.80 5.64 5.46
CA ASN A 103 -22.76 6.59 6.04
C ASN A 103 -22.32 7.14 7.39
N SER A 104 -21.14 6.80 7.87
CA SER A 104 -20.65 7.27 9.17
C SER A 104 -20.48 8.80 9.19
N PRO A 105 -20.98 9.48 10.23
CA PRO A 105 -20.82 10.93 10.41
C PRO A 105 -19.36 11.34 10.69
N VAL A 106 -18.48 10.41 11.02
CA VAL A 106 -17.04 10.65 11.24
C VAL A 106 -16.39 11.34 10.04
N TRP A 107 -16.85 11.05 8.83
CA TRP A 107 -16.28 11.64 7.62
C TRP A 107 -16.44 13.17 7.58
N GLU A 108 -17.53 13.73 8.15
CA GLU A 108 -17.80 15.16 8.17
C GLU A 108 -16.79 15.96 9.03
N GLU A 109 -16.16 15.31 9.99
CA GLU A 109 -15.10 15.93 10.79
C GLU A 109 -13.70 15.60 10.25
N LEU A 110 -13.48 14.36 9.83
CA LEU A 110 -12.17 13.91 9.40
C LEU A 110 -11.64 14.65 8.17
N TYR A 111 -12.49 15.00 7.21
CA TYR A 111 -12.01 15.61 5.97
C TYR A 111 -11.58 17.08 6.12
N LYS A 112 -12.06 17.79 7.15
CA LYS A 112 -11.89 19.25 7.28
C LYS A 112 -10.45 19.75 7.19
N PRO A 113 -9.46 19.12 7.85
CA PRO A 113 -8.06 19.56 7.72
C PRO A 113 -7.39 19.10 6.41
N CYS A 114 -8.06 18.34 5.56
CA CYS A 114 -7.49 17.84 4.31
C CYS A 114 -7.34 18.97 3.29
N LEU A 115 -6.14 19.15 2.75
CA LEU A 115 -5.85 20.16 1.72
C LEU A 115 -6.24 19.72 0.30
N ALA A 116 -6.75 18.50 0.11
CA ALA A 116 -7.02 17.88 -1.20
C ALA A 116 -5.82 17.89 -2.18
N CYS A 117 -4.60 17.94 -1.66
CA CYS A 117 -3.37 18.06 -2.47
C CYS A 117 -3.00 16.81 -3.27
N GLY A 118 -3.66 15.66 -3.05
CA GLY A 118 -3.40 14.41 -3.78
C GLY A 118 -2.12 13.68 -3.40
N THR A 119 -1.20 14.24 -2.60
CA THR A 119 0.08 13.63 -2.23
C THR A 119 -0.07 12.18 -1.78
N CYS A 120 -1.05 11.90 -0.92
CA CYS A 120 -1.30 10.56 -0.38
C CYS A 120 -1.70 9.51 -1.44
N THR A 121 -2.12 9.92 -2.64
CA THR A 121 -2.39 9.01 -3.76
C THR A 121 -1.18 8.85 -4.66
N PHE A 122 -0.41 9.92 -4.90
CA PHE A 122 0.78 9.87 -5.76
C PHE A 122 1.96 9.12 -5.12
N VAL A 123 2.12 9.18 -3.79
CA VAL A 123 3.18 8.43 -3.09
C VAL A 123 2.79 6.97 -2.80
N CYS A 124 1.55 6.58 -3.05
CA CYS A 124 1.04 5.27 -2.69
C CYS A 124 1.34 4.22 -3.77
N PRO A 125 2.06 3.13 -3.46
CA PRO A 125 2.40 2.09 -4.44
C PRO A 125 1.19 1.28 -4.91
N THR A 126 0.09 1.31 -4.18
CA THR A 126 -1.15 0.59 -4.51
C THR A 126 -2.28 1.49 -5.03
N CYS A 127 -2.04 2.78 -5.25
CA CYS A 127 -2.98 3.64 -5.95
C CYS A 127 -2.78 3.53 -7.46
N GLN A 128 -3.87 3.32 -8.20
CA GLN A 128 -3.86 3.07 -9.64
C GLN A 128 -4.76 4.05 -10.39
N CYS A 129 -5.05 5.20 -9.79
CA CYS A 129 -5.83 6.25 -10.45
C CYS A 129 -5.03 6.83 -11.63
N TYR A 130 -5.63 6.88 -12.80
CA TYR A 130 -5.02 7.42 -14.01
C TYR A 130 -6.06 8.16 -14.87
N ASP A 131 -5.56 9.03 -15.72
CA ASP A 131 -6.29 9.68 -16.79
C ASP A 131 -5.76 9.23 -18.15
N ILE A 132 -6.62 9.24 -19.17
CA ILE A 132 -6.27 8.97 -20.56
C ILE A 132 -6.32 10.29 -21.31
N LYS A 133 -5.22 10.67 -21.94
CA LYS A 133 -5.09 11.90 -22.70
C LYS A 133 -4.70 11.62 -24.14
N ASP A 134 -5.23 12.42 -25.04
CA ASP A 134 -4.84 12.46 -26.43
C ASP A 134 -4.00 13.72 -26.69
N TYR A 135 -2.88 13.53 -27.34
CA TYR A 135 -1.98 14.60 -27.74
C TYR A 135 -1.82 14.59 -29.26
N ASP A 136 -2.15 15.71 -29.89
CA ASP A 136 -1.91 15.88 -31.33
C ASP A 136 -0.45 16.28 -31.56
N THR A 137 0.29 15.43 -32.27
CA THR A 137 1.69 15.65 -32.62
C THR A 137 1.88 16.47 -33.90
N GLY A 138 0.81 16.87 -34.58
CA GLY A 138 0.83 17.44 -35.92
C GLY A 138 1.06 16.41 -37.06
N HIS A 139 1.38 15.16 -36.72
CA HIS A 139 1.57 14.01 -37.63
C HIS A 139 0.67 12.82 -37.28
N GLY A 140 -0.18 12.99 -36.27
CA GLY A 140 -1.11 11.99 -35.77
C GLY A 140 -1.40 12.21 -34.30
N VAL A 141 -2.31 11.40 -33.76
CA VAL A 141 -2.71 11.48 -32.33
C VAL A 141 -1.99 10.41 -31.53
N GLN A 142 -1.31 10.83 -30.47
CA GLN A 142 -0.72 9.95 -29.46
C GLN A 142 -1.63 9.86 -28.25
N ARG A 143 -2.19 8.66 -27.98
CA ARG A 143 -2.93 8.39 -26.75
C ARG A 143 -1.98 7.85 -25.69
N TYR A 144 -2.05 8.43 -24.49
CA TYR A 144 -1.24 7.99 -23.35
C TYR A 144 -2.04 8.01 -22.04
N ARG A 145 -1.52 7.31 -21.07
CA ARG A 145 -2.05 7.23 -19.73
C ARG A 145 -1.09 7.94 -18.77
N CYS A 146 -1.62 8.82 -17.93
CA CYS A 146 -0.85 9.49 -16.87
C CYS A 146 -1.49 9.26 -15.50
N TRP A 147 -0.69 9.38 -14.45
CA TRP A 147 -1.19 9.31 -13.10
C TRP A 147 -2.19 10.42 -12.82
N ASP A 148 -3.23 10.08 -12.05
CA ASP A 148 -4.22 11.00 -11.53
C ASP A 148 -4.58 10.67 -10.08
N SER A 149 -5.46 11.44 -9.47
CA SER A 149 -5.83 11.32 -8.07
C SER A 149 -7.34 11.34 -7.88
N CYS A 150 -7.87 10.31 -7.20
CA CYS A 150 -9.27 10.29 -6.79
C CYS A 150 -9.64 11.40 -5.78
N MET A 151 -8.64 12.16 -5.30
CA MET A 151 -8.84 13.33 -4.44
C MET A 151 -9.17 14.60 -5.22
N TYR A 152 -8.95 14.62 -6.54
CA TYR A 152 -9.22 15.78 -7.39
C TYR A 152 -10.67 15.81 -7.87
N SER A 153 -11.21 17.02 -8.06
CA SER A 153 -12.58 17.23 -8.51
C SER A 153 -12.82 16.66 -9.90
N ASP A 154 -11.84 16.78 -10.77
CA ASP A 154 -11.96 16.45 -12.19
C ASP A 154 -11.84 14.96 -12.47
N PHE A 155 -11.25 14.22 -11.55
CA PHE A 155 -11.05 12.75 -11.70
C PHE A 155 -12.36 11.98 -11.96
N THR A 156 -13.48 12.44 -11.41
CA THR A 156 -14.80 11.82 -11.60
C THR A 156 -15.74 12.64 -12.46
N MET A 157 -15.23 13.66 -13.15
CA MET A 157 -16.01 14.46 -14.08
C MET A 157 -16.41 13.63 -15.31
N MET A 158 -17.68 13.65 -15.62
CA MET A 158 -18.25 12.96 -16.78
C MET A 158 -19.08 13.97 -17.59
N ALA A 159 -19.43 13.62 -18.82
CA ALA A 159 -20.22 14.50 -19.72
C ALA A 159 -21.55 14.98 -19.11
N HIS A 160 -22.15 14.20 -18.22
CA HIS A 160 -23.45 14.50 -17.58
C HIS A 160 -23.34 14.98 -16.11
N GLY A 161 -22.12 15.12 -15.58
CA GLY A 161 -21.93 15.60 -14.22
C GLY A 161 -20.78 14.94 -13.47
N ASN A 162 -20.72 15.21 -12.17
CA ASN A 162 -19.68 14.69 -11.28
C ASN A 162 -20.31 13.91 -10.10
N ASN A 163 -19.94 12.67 -9.93
CA ASN A 163 -20.45 11.81 -8.85
C ASN A 163 -19.92 12.18 -7.47
N ARG A 164 -18.84 12.97 -7.38
CA ARG A 164 -18.19 13.38 -6.13
C ARG A 164 -17.95 14.89 -6.13
N THR A 165 -19.03 15.62 -5.89
CA THR A 165 -19.04 17.09 -5.95
C THR A 165 -18.34 17.74 -4.75
N SER A 166 -18.24 17.06 -3.60
CA SER A 166 -17.61 17.60 -2.39
C SER A 166 -16.27 16.96 -2.09
N GLN A 167 -15.40 17.71 -1.41
CA GLN A 167 -14.11 17.21 -0.93
C GLN A 167 -14.28 16.04 0.06
N MET A 168 -15.29 16.09 0.92
CA MET A 168 -15.61 15.01 1.86
C MET A 168 -15.85 13.69 1.11
N GLN A 169 -16.63 13.72 0.03
CA GLN A 169 -16.92 12.52 -0.78
C GLN A 169 -15.65 11.94 -1.42
N ARG A 170 -14.75 12.80 -1.92
CA ARG A 170 -13.47 12.37 -2.50
C ARG A 170 -12.51 11.82 -1.44
N PHE A 171 -12.44 12.47 -0.28
CA PHE A 171 -11.69 12.02 0.88
C PHE A 171 -12.17 10.63 1.34
N ARG A 172 -13.45 10.47 1.61
CA ARG A 172 -14.08 9.19 1.96
C ARG A 172 -13.78 8.10 0.94
N GLN A 173 -13.93 8.40 -0.35
CA GLN A 173 -13.69 7.45 -1.44
C GLN A 173 -12.30 6.82 -1.37
N ARG A 174 -11.27 7.61 -1.09
CA ARG A 174 -9.91 7.10 -1.02
C ARG A 174 -9.75 5.98 0.01
N PHE A 175 -10.30 6.16 1.20
CA PHE A 175 -10.17 5.18 2.28
C PHE A 175 -11.14 4.02 2.14
N MET A 176 -12.36 4.29 1.73
CA MET A 176 -13.34 3.26 1.40
C MET A 176 -12.83 2.34 0.30
N HIS A 177 -12.17 2.88 -0.73
CA HIS A 177 -11.58 2.05 -1.78
C HIS A 177 -10.54 1.07 -1.22
N LYS A 178 -9.64 1.55 -0.36
CA LYS A 178 -8.57 0.71 0.18
C LYS A 178 -9.02 -0.35 1.18
N LEU A 179 -10.01 -0.02 2.00
CA LEU A 179 -10.36 -0.79 3.18
C LEU A 179 -11.69 -1.53 3.08
N VAL A 180 -12.53 -1.16 2.12
CA VAL A 180 -13.87 -1.75 1.94
C VAL A 180 -14.11 -2.24 0.51
N TYR A 181 -14.04 -1.35 -0.50
CA TYR A 181 -14.40 -1.74 -1.86
C TYR A 181 -13.41 -2.72 -2.49
N TYR A 182 -12.13 -2.52 -2.26
CA TYR A 182 -11.12 -3.42 -2.80
C TYR A 182 -11.20 -4.82 -2.15
N PRO A 183 -11.25 -4.96 -0.82
CA PRO A 183 -11.48 -6.25 -0.18
C PRO A 183 -12.76 -6.96 -0.64
N ALA A 184 -13.86 -6.23 -0.83
CA ALA A 184 -15.12 -6.80 -1.32
C ALA A 184 -14.99 -7.49 -2.69
N ASN A 185 -14.09 -6.99 -3.55
CA ASN A 185 -13.92 -7.45 -4.93
C ASN A 185 -12.64 -8.26 -5.15
N ASN A 186 -11.81 -8.46 -4.12
CA ASN A 186 -10.51 -9.11 -4.23
C ASN A 186 -10.25 -10.09 -3.08
N ASN A 187 -11.20 -10.96 -2.78
CA ASN A 187 -11.08 -12.05 -1.80
C ASN A 187 -10.59 -11.59 -0.42
N GLY A 188 -11.05 -10.43 0.06
CA GLY A 188 -10.66 -9.87 1.35
C GLY A 188 -9.29 -9.17 1.38
N MET A 189 -8.56 -9.13 0.26
CA MET A 189 -7.27 -8.44 0.19
C MET A 189 -7.44 -6.93 0.28
N TYR A 190 -6.68 -6.26 1.13
CA TYR A 190 -6.69 -4.80 1.24
C TYR A 190 -5.86 -4.13 0.15
N SER A 191 -6.31 -2.98 -0.35
CA SER A 191 -5.52 -2.13 -1.25
C SER A 191 -4.58 -1.19 -0.49
N CYS A 192 -3.98 -1.70 0.56
CA CYS A 192 -2.95 -1.01 1.34
C CYS A 192 -1.91 -2.03 1.81
N VAL A 193 -0.65 -1.65 1.73
CA VAL A 193 0.48 -2.49 2.16
C VAL A 193 1.20 -1.92 3.39
N GLY A 194 0.61 -0.91 4.06
CA GLY A 194 1.18 -0.35 5.28
C GLY A 194 2.57 0.27 5.14
N CYS A 195 2.95 0.74 3.94
CA CYS A 195 4.29 1.26 3.66
C CYS A 195 4.62 2.63 4.28
N GLY A 196 3.71 3.26 5.01
CA GLY A 196 3.92 4.51 5.72
C GLY A 196 4.06 5.80 4.90
N ARG A 197 4.34 5.75 3.60
CA ARG A 197 4.62 6.94 2.78
C ARG A 197 3.56 8.04 2.89
N CYS A 198 2.27 7.69 2.92
CA CYS A 198 1.20 8.67 3.08
C CYS A 198 1.07 9.20 4.52
N VAL A 199 1.64 8.51 5.51
CA VAL A 199 1.74 8.99 6.89
C VAL A 199 2.77 10.10 6.95
N GLU A 200 3.94 9.84 6.40
CA GLU A 200 5.09 10.75 6.41
C GLU A 200 4.86 12.00 5.55
N LYS A 201 4.34 11.82 4.34
CA LYS A 201 4.27 12.91 3.34
C LYS A 201 2.99 13.77 3.43
N CYS A 202 2.06 13.49 4.33
CA CYS A 202 0.84 14.29 4.45
C CYS A 202 1.09 15.62 5.17
N PRO A 203 0.97 16.79 4.50
CA PRO A 203 1.25 18.09 5.11
C PRO A 203 0.26 18.46 6.24
N ALA A 204 -0.95 17.86 6.21
CA ALA A 204 -1.96 18.04 7.26
C ALA A 204 -1.94 16.92 8.31
N SER A 205 -0.97 16.01 8.24
CA SER A 205 -0.89 14.81 9.07
C SER A 205 -2.20 14.00 9.11
N LEU A 206 -3.00 14.07 8.04
CA LEU A 206 -4.27 13.39 7.89
C LEU A 206 -4.13 12.20 6.94
N ASN A 207 -3.89 11.06 7.51
CA ASN A 207 -3.52 9.84 6.80
C ASN A 207 -4.42 8.66 7.16
N ILE A 208 -4.17 7.50 6.55
CA ILE A 208 -4.98 6.30 6.74
C ILE A 208 -4.99 5.80 8.19
N VAL A 209 -3.90 5.98 8.94
CA VAL A 209 -3.81 5.60 10.36
C VAL A 209 -4.78 6.43 11.19
N LYS A 210 -4.82 7.76 10.99
CA LYS A 210 -5.80 8.63 11.65
C LYS A 210 -7.23 8.26 11.32
N VAL A 211 -7.50 7.88 10.08
CA VAL A 211 -8.84 7.44 9.68
C VAL A 211 -9.23 6.17 10.42
N ILE A 212 -8.38 5.15 10.44
CA ILE A 212 -8.66 3.89 11.14
C ILE A 212 -8.88 4.15 12.63
N LYS A 213 -7.97 4.87 13.29
CA LYS A 213 -8.08 5.21 14.73
C LYS A 213 -9.32 6.05 15.08
N ALA A 214 -9.81 6.88 14.18
CA ALA A 214 -11.04 7.64 14.43
C ALA A 214 -12.29 6.74 14.44
N PHE A 215 -12.29 5.69 13.63
CA PHE A 215 -13.38 4.71 13.63
C PHE A 215 -13.29 3.71 14.80
N GLU A 216 -12.08 3.38 15.28
CA GLU A 216 -11.89 2.58 16.49
C GLU A 216 -12.54 3.25 17.71
N LYS A 217 -12.37 4.56 17.88
CA LYS A 217 -12.95 5.33 18.99
C LYS A 217 -14.48 5.32 19.01
N GLN A 218 -15.14 5.27 17.85
CA GLN A 218 -16.60 5.18 17.79
C GLN A 218 -17.13 3.79 18.14
N GLY A 219 -16.34 2.73 17.94
CA GLY A 219 -16.72 1.37 18.31
C GLY A 219 -16.62 1.09 19.82
N GLY A 220 -15.80 1.85 20.54
CA GLY A 220 -15.58 1.70 21.98
C GLY A 220 -16.63 2.37 22.89
N ASP A 221 -17.49 3.23 22.32
CA ASP A 221 -18.56 3.92 23.06
C ASP A 221 -19.93 3.23 22.95
N LYS A 222 -19.98 1.91 22.65
CA LYS A 222 -21.21 1.11 22.58
C LYS A 222 -21.26 0.08 23.69
#